data_877fa2e9ee86584f481a5cff9caed3aa
#
_entry.id   877fa2e9ee86584f481a5cff9caed3aa
#
_cell.length_a   1.000
_cell.length_b   1.000
_cell.length_c   1.000
_cell.angle_alpha   90.00
_cell.angle_beta   90.00
_cell.angle_gamma   90.00
#
_symmetry.space_group_name_H-M   'P 1'
#
loop_
_entity.id
_entity.type
_entity.pdbx_description
1 polymer ?
#
loop_
_entity_poly.entity_id
_entity_poly.type
_entity_poly.pdbx_seq_one_letter_code
_entity_poly.pdbx_strand_id
1 'polypeptide(L)'
;MTLFVRRGRGSHPKPTRLLTGNSDSQRIMEFRNRMRDRGSPALFATQFLLLATLLLSGCSTLASRSNTGVVVSRSAQIRSSTAVVAADLLEVNRGDVIDILDSIDIPDPSDNSKRELWYRVRAHNDDRTEGWIEARNIMPDKVLENARKLAEEDKGTPAQATGQLHAGSNLRLTPDRSNNENIMMRLDSGSSFEIIGWKRVPKLKGSDSTESDTAPKAGSATAGANKGPQSDEDNPEEQETTELWYKVRLSPQNSPAPEGWIFGKQVELMVPSDIIYYRTGREFVAWRRIDDDSNDETSTKGKDVAKESRPGSWVILERSSSKEPHQLDEPDFDRIYVLGYEKHDQEHYTAYRSPDIEGYLPLRIEGRGSDKTFSIRIKDDSGKITDAKYSLYRDDRGVMRVAAPGEVKGKRRR
;
A
#
# COMPACT_ATOMS: atom_id res chain seq x y z
N MET A 1 -45.34 -36.99 -36.51
CA MET A 1 -46.55 -37.39 -35.76
C MET A 1 -46.74 -36.28 -34.74
N THR A 2 -47.48 -35.25 -35.15
CA THR A 2 -48.84 -34.88 -34.71
C THR A 2 -48.81 -34.18 -33.35
N LEU A 3 -48.88 -32.81 -33.36
CA LEU A 3 -50.06 -31.94 -33.15
C LEU A 3 -50.54 -31.87 -31.67
N PHE A 4 -50.81 -30.73 -30.99
CA PHE A 4 -51.74 -29.61 -31.15
C PHE A 4 -51.47 -28.61 -30.01
N VAL A 5 -51.29 -27.32 -30.16
CA VAL A 5 -52.17 -26.17 -30.31
C VAL A 5 -53.26 -25.99 -29.24
N ARG A 6 -53.27 -24.82 -28.50
CA ARG A 6 -54.35 -23.80 -28.33
C ARG A 6 -54.01 -22.81 -27.22
N ARG A 7 -53.78 -21.60 -27.48
CA ARG A 7 -54.54 -20.34 -27.65
C ARG A 7 -55.77 -20.20 -26.74
N GLY A 8 -55.81 -19.08 -25.97
CA GLY A 8 -56.97 -18.53 -25.31
C GLY A 8 -56.76 -17.07 -24.93
N ARG A 9 -57.38 -16.20 -25.71
CA ARG A 9 -57.50 -14.74 -25.58
C ARG A 9 -58.67 -14.37 -24.65
N GLY A 10 -58.63 -13.09 -24.19
CA GLY A 10 -59.85 -12.31 -23.93
C GLY A 10 -59.76 -11.62 -22.57
N SER A 11 -59.92 -10.42 -22.34
CA SER A 11 -60.43 -9.20 -23.00
C SER A 11 -60.89 -8.27 -21.85
N HIS A 12 -60.49 -7.02 -21.97
CA HIS A 12 -61.06 -5.92 -21.15
C HIS A 12 -62.59 -5.80 -21.29
N PRO A 13 -63.31 -5.11 -20.36
CA PRO A 13 -63.59 -3.70 -20.64
C PRO A 13 -63.63 -2.77 -19.42
N LYS A 14 -63.44 -1.48 -19.67
CA LYS A 14 -63.97 -0.28 -19.03
C LYS A 14 -65.40 -0.06 -19.55
N PRO A 15 -66.14 0.99 -19.14
CA PRO A 15 -66.18 1.90 -17.98
C PRO A 15 -67.61 2.07 -17.43
N THR A 16 -67.90 2.90 -16.44
CA THR A 16 -69.00 3.90 -16.49
C THR A 16 -69.17 4.71 -15.19
N ARG A 17 -69.31 5.97 -15.37
CA ARG A 17 -69.73 7.10 -14.52
C ARG A 17 -71.04 6.86 -13.80
N LEU A 18 -71.24 7.57 -12.67
CA LEU A 18 -72.23 8.64 -12.36
C LEU A 18 -72.31 8.81 -10.85
N LEU A 19 -71.95 9.98 -10.34
CA LEU A 19 -72.72 11.13 -9.89
C LEU A 19 -73.58 10.96 -8.62
N THR A 20 -73.39 11.97 -7.77
CA THR A 20 -74.22 12.53 -6.69
C THR A 20 -73.82 11.99 -5.30
N GLY A 21 -73.64 12.82 -4.29
CA GLY A 21 -73.98 14.14 -3.93
C GLY A 21 -73.47 14.49 -2.54
N ASN A 22 -73.02 15.63 -2.42
CA ASN A 22 -73.12 16.62 -1.36
C ASN A 22 -73.68 16.15 -0.01
N SER A 23 -72.81 16.12 1.04
CA SER A 23 -73.16 16.55 2.40
C SER A 23 -72.13 16.08 3.44
N ASP A 24 -70.98 16.69 3.48
CA ASP A 24 -70.07 16.51 4.62
C ASP A 24 -69.18 17.75 4.92
N SER A 25 -69.65 18.90 4.45
CA SER A 25 -68.92 20.17 4.71
C SER A 25 -69.23 20.79 6.07
N GLN A 26 -70.06 20.21 6.89
CA GLN A 26 -70.43 20.77 8.20
C GLN A 26 -69.79 20.04 9.41
N ARG A 27 -69.16 18.91 9.24
CA ARG A 27 -68.49 18.21 10.38
C ARG A 27 -67.01 18.55 10.58
N ILE A 28 -66.41 19.28 9.68
CA ILE A 28 -64.96 19.64 9.80
C ILE A 28 -64.77 21.00 10.53
N MET A 29 -65.81 21.79 10.71
CA MET A 29 -65.69 23.06 11.44
C MET A 29 -65.90 22.98 12.95
N GLU A 30 -66.46 21.93 13.49
CA GLU A 30 -66.63 21.80 14.94
C GLU A 30 -65.44 21.15 15.67
N PHE A 31 -64.55 20.46 14.95
CA PHE A 31 -63.35 19.90 15.57
C PHE A 31 -62.18 20.89 15.70
N ARG A 32 -62.26 22.06 15.04
CA ARG A 32 -61.20 23.07 15.02
C ARG A 32 -61.29 24.12 16.14
N ASN A 33 -62.37 24.14 16.88
CA ASN A 33 -62.59 25.13 17.94
C ASN A 33 -62.45 24.57 19.38
N ARG A 34 -62.11 23.28 19.56
CA ARG A 34 -61.95 22.69 20.90
C ARG A 34 -60.48 22.46 21.39
N MET A 35 -59.53 22.84 20.59
CA MET A 35 -58.08 22.79 20.95
C MET A 35 -57.46 24.19 21.12
N ARG A 36 -58.25 25.17 21.48
CA ARG A 36 -57.75 26.54 21.67
C ARG A 36 -57.99 27.07 23.07
N ASP A 37 -57.79 26.20 24.07
CA ASP A 37 -57.64 26.68 25.44
C ASP A 37 -56.79 25.78 26.30
N ARG A 38 -55.78 26.41 26.92
CA ARG A 38 -54.93 25.88 27.99
C ARG A 38 -53.65 25.13 27.62
N GLY A 39 -52.77 25.75 26.88
CA GLY A 39 -51.36 25.49 26.98
C GLY A 39 -50.63 26.84 27.15
N SER A 40 -50.24 27.17 28.35
CA SER A 40 -49.49 28.39 28.65
C SER A 40 -48.26 28.47 27.76
N PRO A 41 -48.04 29.52 26.92
CA PRO A 41 -46.84 29.62 26.06
C PRO A 41 -45.52 29.59 26.84
N ALA A 42 -45.58 29.81 28.16
CA ALA A 42 -44.44 29.68 29.06
C ALA A 42 -43.94 28.25 29.22
N LEU A 43 -44.81 27.22 29.19
CA LEU A 43 -44.43 25.81 29.30
C LEU A 43 -43.72 25.29 28.02
N PHE A 44 -44.14 25.72 26.82
CA PHE A 44 -43.46 25.41 25.58
C PHE A 44 -42.10 26.12 25.44
N ALA A 45 -42.01 27.36 25.88
CA ALA A 45 -40.76 28.10 25.87
C ALA A 45 -39.74 27.53 26.85
N THR A 46 -40.14 27.05 28.05
CA THR A 46 -39.25 26.39 29.00
C THR A 46 -38.79 25.02 28.51
N GLN A 47 -39.67 24.26 27.87
CA GLN A 47 -39.32 22.93 27.33
C GLN A 47 -38.38 23.05 26.10
N PHE A 48 -38.55 24.06 25.25
CA PHE A 48 -37.67 24.37 24.14
C PHE A 48 -36.31 24.90 24.63
N LEU A 49 -36.27 25.70 25.67
CA LEU A 49 -35.04 26.21 26.27
C LEU A 49 -34.25 25.05 26.95
N LEU A 50 -34.93 24.10 27.58
CA LEU A 50 -34.30 22.94 28.23
C LEU A 50 -33.76 21.96 27.17
N LEU A 51 -34.45 21.80 26.04
CA LEU A 51 -33.97 20.97 24.91
C LEU A 51 -32.79 21.64 24.21
N ALA A 52 -32.79 22.96 24.05
CA ALA A 52 -31.71 23.73 23.47
C ALA A 52 -30.44 23.72 24.35
N THR A 53 -30.60 23.76 25.67
CA THR A 53 -29.46 23.63 26.62
C THR A 53 -28.87 22.22 26.66
N LEU A 54 -29.68 21.16 26.46
CA LEU A 54 -29.20 19.79 26.31
C LEU A 54 -28.43 19.57 25.00
N LEU A 55 -28.82 20.25 23.91
CA LEU A 55 -28.12 20.19 22.63
C LEU A 55 -26.81 20.99 22.63
N LEU A 56 -26.70 22.04 23.43
CA LEU A 56 -25.49 22.85 23.58
C LEU A 56 -24.45 22.22 24.53
N SER A 57 -24.85 21.35 25.44
CA SER A 57 -23.92 20.64 26.35
C SER A 57 -23.24 19.45 25.67
N GLY A 58 -23.72 18.98 24.50
CA GLY A 58 -23.15 17.84 23.78
C GLY A 58 -21.93 18.14 22.91
N CYS A 59 -21.58 19.42 22.70
CA CYS A 59 -20.52 19.80 21.76
C CYS A 59 -19.11 19.92 22.35
N SER A 60 -18.94 19.81 23.68
CA SER A 60 -17.61 19.96 24.29
C SER A 60 -16.80 18.66 24.39
N THR A 61 -17.42 17.49 24.19
CA THR A 61 -16.71 16.19 24.23
C THR A 61 -16.20 15.76 22.85
N LEU A 62 -16.55 16.46 21.75
CA LEU A 62 -16.08 16.15 20.39
C LEU A 62 -14.81 16.93 20.00
N ALA A 63 -14.33 17.86 20.81
CA ALA A 63 -13.22 18.73 20.45
C ALA A 63 -11.87 18.37 21.11
N SER A 64 -11.83 17.38 21.96
CA SER A 64 -10.56 16.87 22.50
C SER A 64 -10.18 15.58 21.73
N ARG A 65 -9.85 15.71 20.43
CA ARG A 65 -8.96 14.73 19.81
C ARG A 65 -7.65 14.85 20.55
N SER A 66 -7.41 13.97 21.52
CA SER A 66 -6.09 13.79 22.09
C SER A 66 -5.14 13.60 20.91
N ASN A 67 -4.12 14.45 20.84
CA ASN A 67 -3.10 14.34 19.83
C ASN A 67 -2.26 13.12 20.21
N THR A 68 -2.61 11.94 19.70
CA THR A 68 -1.94 10.69 20.00
C THR A 68 -0.87 10.38 18.98
N GLY A 69 0.05 9.53 19.35
CA GLY A 69 1.07 8.99 18.44
C GLY A 69 1.42 7.56 18.81
N VAL A 70 2.10 6.90 17.91
CA VAL A 70 2.59 5.54 18.07
C VAL A 70 4.10 5.53 18.03
N VAL A 71 4.73 4.80 18.95
CA VAL A 71 6.18 4.61 18.97
C VAL A 71 6.62 3.81 17.76
N VAL A 72 7.58 4.33 16.99
CA VAL A 72 8.10 3.70 15.78
C VAL A 72 9.44 3.00 15.98
N SER A 73 10.24 3.47 16.94
CA SER A 73 11.52 2.87 17.32
C SER A 73 11.31 1.55 18.04
N ARG A 74 12.26 0.61 17.94
CA ARG A 74 12.20 -0.66 18.67
C ARG A 74 12.05 -0.44 20.16
N SER A 75 12.80 0.52 20.70
CA SER A 75 12.77 0.98 22.07
C SER A 75 13.17 2.46 22.08
N ALA A 76 12.53 3.25 22.93
CA ALA A 76 12.84 4.66 23.14
C ALA A 76 12.60 5.02 24.61
N GLN A 77 13.27 6.07 25.11
CA GLN A 77 13.14 6.52 26.49
C GLN A 77 12.30 7.79 26.58
N ILE A 78 11.30 7.78 27.44
CA ILE A 78 10.63 9.00 27.91
C ILE A 78 11.52 9.58 29.03
N ARG A 79 11.97 10.83 28.85
CA ARG A 79 12.96 11.48 29.69
C ARG A 79 12.34 12.61 30.50
N SER A 80 12.94 12.95 31.63
CA SER A 80 12.46 14.01 32.50
C SER A 80 12.55 15.42 31.88
N SER A 81 13.47 15.62 30.96
CA SER A 81 13.64 16.83 30.14
C SER A 81 14.35 16.55 28.83
N THR A 82 14.52 17.56 27.98
CA THR A 82 15.27 17.50 26.74
C THR A 82 16.78 17.59 26.89
N ALA A 83 17.29 17.78 28.13
CA ALA A 83 18.73 17.89 28.39
C ALA A 83 19.45 16.56 28.18
N VAL A 84 20.69 16.59 27.69
CA VAL A 84 21.51 15.39 27.46
C VAL A 84 21.65 14.51 28.72
N VAL A 85 21.71 15.12 29.91
CA VAL A 85 21.85 14.44 31.22
C VAL A 85 20.52 14.17 31.93
N ALA A 86 19.38 14.32 31.22
CA ALA A 86 18.06 14.08 31.81
C ALA A 86 17.91 12.60 32.22
N ALA A 87 17.18 12.36 33.32
CA ALA A 87 16.87 11.01 33.75
C ALA A 87 15.86 10.32 32.81
N ASP A 88 16.08 9.06 32.52
CA ASP A 88 15.11 8.20 31.85
C ASP A 88 14.00 7.83 32.84
N LEU A 89 12.76 8.08 32.47
CA LEU A 89 11.58 7.86 33.32
C LEU A 89 10.86 6.55 32.96
N LEU A 90 10.77 6.25 31.66
CA LEU A 90 10.07 5.06 31.17
C LEU A 90 10.63 4.64 29.81
N GLU A 91 10.85 3.35 29.63
CA GLU A 91 11.10 2.75 28.34
C GLU A 91 9.80 2.40 27.63
N VAL A 92 9.65 2.83 26.37
CA VAL A 92 8.52 2.54 25.51
C VAL A 92 8.99 1.79 24.27
N ASN A 93 8.13 0.93 23.73
CA ASN A 93 8.46 0.03 22.66
C ASN A 93 7.63 0.30 21.40
N ARG A 94 8.09 -0.20 20.25
CA ARG A 94 7.38 -0.08 18.99
C ARG A 94 5.94 -0.57 19.11
N GLY A 95 5.01 0.27 18.66
CA GLY A 95 3.58 0.00 18.71
C GLY A 95 2.87 0.56 19.93
N ASP A 96 3.61 1.02 20.98
CA ASP A 96 3.00 1.66 22.14
C ASP A 96 2.33 2.97 21.71
N VAL A 97 1.12 3.18 22.22
CA VAL A 97 0.34 4.41 21.97
C VAL A 97 0.59 5.37 23.13
N ILE A 98 0.83 6.62 22.79
CA ILE A 98 1.09 7.69 23.75
C ILE A 98 0.30 8.95 23.41
N ASP A 99 -0.05 9.76 24.41
CA ASP A 99 -0.63 11.08 24.20
C ASP A 99 0.50 12.10 23.96
N ILE A 100 0.38 12.91 22.91
CA ILE A 100 1.26 14.04 22.63
C ILE A 100 0.62 15.28 23.25
N LEU A 101 1.28 15.84 24.27
CA LEU A 101 0.76 16.97 25.05
C LEU A 101 1.26 18.31 24.51
N ASP A 102 2.53 18.35 24.03
CA ASP A 102 3.20 19.57 23.59
C ASP A 102 4.37 19.21 22.67
N SER A 103 4.95 20.20 22.02
CA SER A 103 6.16 20.05 21.19
C SER A 103 7.10 21.23 21.36
N ILE A 104 8.40 20.95 21.34
CA ILE A 104 9.45 21.97 21.40
C ILE A 104 10.54 21.65 20.39
N ASP A 105 11.05 22.69 19.78
CA ASP A 105 12.10 22.62 18.78
C ASP A 105 13.39 23.17 19.41
N ILE A 106 14.40 22.32 19.63
CA ILE A 106 15.64 22.69 20.29
C ILE A 106 16.83 22.59 19.31
N PRO A 107 17.90 23.41 19.51
CA PRO A 107 19.14 23.22 18.75
C PRO A 107 19.74 21.84 19.05
N ASP A 108 20.22 21.15 18.01
CA ASP A 108 20.97 19.91 18.18
C ASP A 108 22.28 20.19 18.95
N PRO A 109 22.53 19.49 20.08
CA PRO A 109 23.75 19.71 20.87
C PRO A 109 25.05 19.45 20.08
N SER A 110 25.00 18.62 19.04
CA SER A 110 26.16 18.29 18.19
C SER A 110 26.33 19.23 16.99
N ASP A 111 25.25 19.89 16.55
CA ASP A 111 25.24 20.75 15.37
C ASP A 111 24.19 21.87 15.53
N ASN A 112 24.65 23.04 15.98
CA ASN A 112 23.79 24.20 16.20
C ASN A 112 23.01 24.69 14.96
N SER A 113 23.37 24.24 13.77
CA SER A 113 22.64 24.53 12.52
C SER A 113 21.39 23.64 12.36
N LYS A 114 21.33 22.53 13.07
CA LYS A 114 20.21 21.59 13.08
C LYS A 114 19.34 21.82 14.31
N ARG A 115 18.06 21.52 14.14
CA ARG A 115 17.09 21.55 15.22
C ARG A 115 16.50 20.17 15.36
N GLU A 116 16.26 19.77 16.63
CA GLU A 116 15.56 18.55 16.98
C GLU A 116 14.19 18.87 17.56
N LEU A 117 13.17 18.25 17.00
CA LEU A 117 11.81 18.31 17.51
C LEU A 117 11.65 17.28 18.63
N TRP A 118 11.13 17.72 19.76
CA TRP A 118 10.80 16.89 20.92
C TRP A 118 9.33 17.01 21.24
N TYR A 119 8.70 15.89 21.61
CA TYR A 119 7.34 15.86 22.11
C TYR A 119 7.33 15.69 23.63
N ARG A 120 6.50 16.51 24.31
CA ARG A 120 6.07 16.20 25.66
C ARG A 120 4.94 15.21 25.56
N VAL A 121 5.09 14.06 26.20
CA VAL A 121 4.18 12.92 26.03
C VAL A 121 3.71 12.40 27.38
N ARG A 122 2.58 11.67 27.36
CA ARG A 122 2.07 10.89 28.46
C ARG A 122 1.87 9.45 28.02
N ALA A 123 2.53 8.52 28.71
CA ALA A 123 2.37 7.10 28.46
C ALA A 123 1.03 6.57 28.99
N HIS A 124 0.52 5.51 28.37
CA HIS A 124 -0.69 4.82 28.80
C HIS A 124 -0.37 3.68 29.78
N ASN A 125 0.59 3.90 30.69
CA ASN A 125 0.89 3.01 31.81
C ASN A 125 0.07 3.38 33.05
N ASP A 126 0.14 2.55 34.09
CA ASP A 126 -0.62 2.75 35.34
C ASP A 126 -0.30 4.09 36.01
N ASP A 127 0.96 4.51 35.97
CA ASP A 127 1.45 5.76 36.58
C ASP A 127 1.21 6.98 35.68
N ARG A 128 0.74 6.81 34.44
CA ARG A 128 0.59 7.88 33.43
C ARG A 128 1.85 8.76 33.35
N THR A 129 2.98 8.12 33.21
CA THR A 129 4.29 8.78 33.19
C THR A 129 4.33 9.87 32.10
N GLU A 130 4.65 11.10 32.52
CA GLU A 130 4.85 12.23 31.61
C GLU A 130 6.34 12.56 31.49
N GLY A 131 6.74 12.92 30.27
CA GLY A 131 8.11 13.34 30.01
C GLY A 131 8.31 13.74 28.55
N TRP A 132 9.55 13.76 28.13
CA TRP A 132 9.96 14.20 26.81
C TRP A 132 10.55 13.05 26.02
N ILE A 133 10.21 12.98 24.75
CA ILE A 133 10.74 12.00 23.80
C ILE A 133 11.05 12.68 22.46
N GLU A 134 12.10 12.25 21.78
CA GLU A 134 12.44 12.77 20.46
C GLU A 134 11.34 12.44 19.45
N ALA A 135 10.92 13.44 18.68
CA ALA A 135 9.83 13.30 17.71
C ALA A 135 10.09 12.21 16.65
N ARG A 136 11.36 11.94 16.32
CA ARG A 136 11.75 10.86 15.39
C ARG A 136 11.33 9.46 15.86
N ASN A 137 11.09 9.30 17.16
CA ASN A 137 10.66 8.02 17.77
C ASN A 137 9.13 7.84 17.73
N ILE A 138 8.37 8.87 17.34
CA ILE A 138 6.91 8.91 17.41
C ILE A 138 6.33 9.24 16.04
N MET A 139 5.37 8.45 15.61
CA MET A 139 4.52 8.76 14.47
C MET A 139 3.20 9.32 14.98
N PRO A 140 2.88 10.59 14.71
CA PRO A 140 1.58 11.17 15.06
C PRO A 140 0.43 10.41 14.38
N ASP A 141 -0.70 10.29 15.05
CA ASP A 141 -1.85 9.51 14.59
C ASP A 141 -2.36 9.96 13.22
N LYS A 142 -2.32 11.26 12.93
CA LYS A 142 -2.66 11.80 11.60
C LYS A 142 -1.77 11.22 10.47
N VAL A 143 -0.49 11.01 10.73
CA VAL A 143 0.45 10.40 9.75
C VAL A 143 0.13 8.93 9.58
N LEU A 144 -0.12 8.22 10.69
CA LEU A 144 -0.53 6.83 10.68
C LEU A 144 -1.88 6.61 9.96
N GLU A 145 -2.85 7.49 10.16
CA GLU A 145 -4.13 7.46 9.41
C GLU A 145 -3.91 7.60 7.90
N ASN A 146 -3.00 8.47 7.46
CA ASN A 146 -2.67 8.62 6.05
C ASN A 146 -2.00 7.35 5.49
N ALA A 147 -1.11 6.72 6.25
CA ALA A 147 -0.51 5.44 5.86
C ALA A 147 -1.56 4.31 5.77
N ARG A 148 -2.53 4.29 6.68
CA ARG A 148 -3.65 3.33 6.63
C ARG A 148 -4.56 3.57 5.43
N LYS A 149 -4.82 4.82 5.05
CA LYS A 149 -5.59 5.14 3.83
C LYS A 149 -4.87 4.65 2.59
N LEU A 150 -3.54 4.88 2.52
CA LEU A 150 -2.72 4.36 1.42
C LEU A 150 -2.83 2.84 1.29
N ALA A 151 -2.77 2.11 2.42
CA ALA A 151 -2.90 0.66 2.44
C ALA A 151 -4.32 0.17 2.09
N GLU A 152 -5.36 0.92 2.41
CA GLU A 152 -6.74 0.56 2.04
C GLU A 152 -6.97 0.74 0.53
N GLU A 153 -6.36 1.75 -0.10
CA GLU A 153 -6.40 1.95 -1.55
C GLU A 153 -5.79 0.77 -2.30
N ASP A 154 -4.73 0.16 -1.76
CA ASP A 154 -4.00 -0.95 -2.38
C ASP A 154 -4.34 -2.34 -1.83
N LYS A 155 -5.38 -2.45 -1.01
CA LYS A 155 -5.78 -3.69 -0.33
C LYS A 155 -5.91 -4.92 -1.25
N GLY A 156 -6.35 -4.71 -2.48
CA GLY A 156 -6.48 -5.76 -3.50
C GLY A 156 -5.23 -5.98 -4.36
N THR A 157 -4.15 -5.22 -4.13
CA THR A 157 -2.94 -5.33 -4.94
C THR A 157 -2.02 -6.40 -4.36
N PRO A 158 -1.72 -7.47 -5.10
CA PRO A 158 -0.83 -8.52 -4.62
C PRO A 158 0.63 -8.03 -4.60
N ALA A 159 1.45 -8.62 -3.71
CA ALA A 159 2.89 -8.43 -3.75
C ALA A 159 3.44 -8.81 -5.12
N GLN A 160 4.29 -7.96 -5.69
CA GLN A 160 4.92 -8.15 -6.99
C GLN A 160 6.32 -8.76 -6.84
N ALA A 161 7.01 -8.38 -5.78
CA ALA A 161 8.34 -8.83 -5.41
C ALA A 161 8.52 -8.71 -3.90
N THR A 162 9.60 -9.28 -3.39
CA THR A 162 10.08 -9.05 -2.03
C THR A 162 11.36 -8.22 -2.09
N GLY A 163 11.50 -7.26 -1.21
CA GLY A 163 12.69 -6.42 -1.10
C GLY A 163 13.23 -6.37 0.31
N GLN A 164 14.50 -5.98 0.41
CA GLN A 164 15.20 -5.73 1.66
C GLN A 164 16.00 -4.43 1.54
N LEU A 165 16.13 -3.69 2.65
CA LEU A 165 17.01 -2.53 2.69
C LEU A 165 18.47 -2.95 2.87
N HIS A 166 19.36 -2.53 1.96
CA HIS A 166 20.80 -2.69 2.16
C HIS A 166 21.39 -1.58 3.07
N ALA A 167 20.70 -0.44 3.19
CA ALA A 167 21.02 0.66 4.10
C ALA A 167 19.75 1.23 4.71
N GLY A 168 19.84 1.85 5.90
CA GLY A 168 18.67 2.48 6.51
C GLY A 168 18.07 3.56 5.62
N SER A 169 16.73 3.57 5.49
CA SER A 169 16.00 4.48 4.58
C SER A 169 14.75 5.05 5.24
N ASN A 170 14.32 6.22 4.78
CA ASN A 170 13.08 6.83 5.21
C ASN A 170 11.89 6.20 4.47
N LEU A 171 10.89 5.77 5.25
CA LEU A 171 9.58 5.42 4.75
C LEU A 171 8.76 6.70 4.60
N ARG A 172 8.21 6.94 3.41
CA ARG A 172 7.51 8.19 3.06
C ARG A 172 6.06 7.94 2.62
N LEU A 173 5.21 8.94 2.80
CA LEU A 173 3.82 8.92 2.30
C LEU A 173 3.75 9.08 0.78
N THR A 174 4.70 9.79 0.19
CA THR A 174 4.77 10.06 -1.26
C THR A 174 6.18 9.81 -1.78
N PRO A 175 6.34 9.45 -3.06
CA PRO A 175 7.66 9.24 -3.69
C PRO A 175 8.34 10.57 -4.02
N ASP A 176 8.67 11.34 -2.99
CA ASP A 176 9.24 12.69 -3.10
C ASP A 176 10.25 12.95 -1.99
N ARG A 177 11.43 13.46 -2.35
CA ARG A 177 12.49 13.87 -1.44
C ARG A 177 12.67 15.39 -1.34
N SER A 178 11.81 16.17 -2.01
CA SER A 178 11.95 17.63 -2.03
C SER A 178 11.76 18.27 -0.65
N ASN A 179 11.01 17.60 0.24
CA ASN A 179 10.82 18.00 1.63
C ASN A 179 10.80 16.78 2.56
N ASN A 180 10.86 17.02 3.85
CA ASN A 180 10.87 15.99 4.88
C ASN A 180 9.50 15.81 5.58
N GLU A 181 8.49 16.58 5.22
CA GLU A 181 7.16 16.52 5.87
C GLU A 181 6.40 15.22 5.56
N ASN A 182 6.78 14.54 4.47
CA ASN A 182 6.20 13.27 4.05
C ASN A 182 6.93 12.05 4.67
N ILE A 183 7.96 12.25 5.50
CA ILE A 183 8.64 11.16 6.22
C ILE A 183 7.72 10.65 7.33
N MET A 184 7.43 9.36 7.31
CA MET A 184 6.66 8.70 8.36
C MET A 184 7.55 8.16 9.47
N MET A 185 8.61 7.48 9.09
CA MET A 185 9.60 6.91 10.00
C MET A 185 10.86 6.50 9.23
N ARG A 186 11.91 6.18 9.97
CA ARG A 186 13.12 5.55 9.41
C ARG A 186 13.06 4.05 9.61
N LEU A 187 13.37 3.30 8.57
CA LEU A 187 13.55 1.86 8.58
C LEU A 187 15.04 1.52 8.69
N ASP A 188 15.36 0.49 9.44
CA ASP A 188 16.73 0.00 9.62
C ASP A 188 17.20 -0.78 8.38
N SER A 189 18.53 -0.83 8.18
CA SER A 189 19.16 -1.78 7.25
C SER A 189 18.71 -3.22 7.58
N GLY A 190 18.51 -4.05 6.57
CA GLY A 190 18.02 -5.41 6.73
C GLY A 190 16.50 -5.53 6.90
N SER A 191 15.75 -4.41 6.96
CA SER A 191 14.28 -4.46 6.97
C SER A 191 13.75 -5.04 5.67
N SER A 192 12.93 -6.10 5.75
CA SER A 192 12.29 -6.75 4.60
C SER A 192 10.83 -6.32 4.47
N PHE A 193 10.31 -6.31 3.24
CA PHE A 193 8.97 -5.87 2.89
C PHE A 193 8.51 -6.47 1.57
N GLU A 194 7.20 -6.44 1.36
CA GLU A 194 6.59 -6.73 0.07
C GLU A 194 6.58 -5.48 -0.81
N ILE A 195 6.98 -5.61 -2.06
CA ILE A 195 6.85 -4.57 -3.09
C ILE A 195 5.52 -4.80 -3.80
N ILE A 196 4.63 -3.81 -3.75
CA ILE A 196 3.31 -3.88 -4.39
C ILE A 196 3.23 -3.06 -5.68
N GLY A 197 4.23 -2.20 -5.92
CA GLY A 197 4.35 -1.39 -7.12
C GLY A 197 5.58 -0.50 -7.07
N TRP A 198 5.75 0.29 -8.11
CA TRP A 198 6.81 1.32 -8.15
C TRP A 198 6.38 2.52 -8.99
N LYS A 199 7.16 3.56 -8.90
CA LYS A 199 7.00 4.77 -9.70
C LYS A 199 8.36 5.41 -9.98
N ARG A 200 8.53 5.91 -11.20
CA ARG A 200 9.63 6.82 -11.54
C ARG A 200 9.17 8.26 -11.36
N VAL A 201 10.02 9.07 -10.79
CA VAL A 201 9.80 10.51 -10.60
C VAL A 201 11.00 11.27 -11.15
N PRO A 202 10.85 12.54 -11.54
CA PRO A 202 12.00 13.35 -11.97
C PRO A 202 13.06 13.45 -10.87
N LYS A 203 14.32 13.28 -11.23
CA LYS A 203 15.46 13.48 -10.31
C LYS A 203 15.56 14.94 -9.90
N LEU A 204 15.68 15.21 -8.61
CA LEU A 204 15.89 16.56 -8.10
C LEU A 204 17.30 17.06 -8.49
N LYS A 205 17.37 18.23 -9.09
CA LYS A 205 18.66 18.86 -9.43
C LYS A 205 19.47 19.09 -8.15
N GLY A 206 20.71 18.58 -8.11
CA GLY A 206 21.60 18.70 -6.95
C GLY A 206 21.43 17.65 -5.86
N SER A 207 20.59 16.63 -6.07
CA SER A 207 20.33 15.57 -5.09
C SER A 207 21.31 14.39 -5.13
N ASP A 208 22.46 14.53 -5.76
CA ASP A 208 23.50 13.49 -5.79
C ASP A 208 24.14 13.22 -4.42
N SER A 209 23.89 14.08 -3.43
CA SER A 209 24.24 13.79 -2.04
C SER A 209 23.28 12.72 -1.50
N THR A 210 23.80 11.54 -1.34
CA THR A 210 23.23 10.34 -0.68
C THR A 210 22.75 10.60 0.77
N GLU A 211 22.83 11.85 1.23
CA GLU A 211 22.80 12.19 2.65
C GLU A 211 21.41 12.28 3.27
N SER A 212 20.36 12.45 2.47
CA SER A 212 19.03 12.66 3.05
C SER A 212 18.38 11.36 3.58
N ASP A 213 18.72 10.21 3.00
CA ASP A 213 18.05 8.93 3.34
C ASP A 213 18.99 7.88 3.96
N THR A 214 20.32 8.12 3.99
CA THR A 214 21.30 7.26 4.66
C THR A 214 21.74 7.84 6.01
N ALA A 215 21.98 6.98 7.02
CA ALA A 215 22.55 7.40 8.28
C ALA A 215 23.98 7.99 8.05
N PRO A 216 24.40 9.04 8.81
CA PRO A 216 25.78 9.47 8.76
C PRO A 216 26.68 8.29 9.13
N LYS A 217 27.62 7.94 8.25
CA LYS A 217 28.67 6.96 8.54
C LYS A 217 29.46 7.48 9.73
N ALA A 218 29.40 6.80 10.87
CA ALA A 218 30.36 6.94 11.95
C ALA A 218 31.76 6.74 11.35
N GLY A 219 32.63 7.71 11.55
CA GLY A 219 33.89 7.88 10.88
C GLY A 219 34.73 6.62 10.74
N SER A 220 35.07 6.29 9.51
CA SER A 220 36.24 5.49 9.16
C SER A 220 37.15 6.41 8.35
N ALA A 221 38.11 7.00 9.05
CA ALA A 221 39.26 7.66 8.43
C ALA A 221 40.15 6.55 7.84
N THR A 222 40.16 6.43 6.52
CA THR A 222 41.26 5.71 5.83
C THR A 222 41.53 6.37 4.49
N ALA A 223 42.69 7.02 4.48
CA ALA A 223 43.67 7.20 3.41
C ALA A 223 43.20 7.42 1.97
N GLY A 224 43.56 8.59 1.44
CA GLY A 224 43.47 9.02 0.06
C GLY A 224 44.02 8.01 -0.93
N ALA A 225 43.22 7.78 -1.95
CA ALA A 225 43.67 7.32 -3.24
C ALA A 225 43.33 8.43 -4.25
N ASN A 226 44.39 9.02 -4.81
CA ASN A 226 44.38 9.95 -5.93
C ASN A 226 43.64 9.30 -7.11
N LYS A 227 42.39 9.71 -7.39
CA LYS A 227 41.77 9.49 -8.68
C LYS A 227 42.11 10.68 -9.57
N GLY A 228 42.87 10.40 -10.64
CA GLY A 228 43.03 11.31 -11.75
C GLY A 228 41.71 11.66 -12.41
N PRO A 229 41.64 12.72 -13.24
CA PRO A 229 40.39 13.12 -13.89
C PRO A 229 39.95 12.03 -14.87
N GLN A 230 39.00 11.21 -14.48
CA GLN A 230 38.21 10.36 -15.37
C GLN A 230 37.08 11.24 -15.90
N SER A 231 36.96 11.30 -17.20
CA SER A 231 35.90 12.02 -17.89
C SER A 231 34.54 11.55 -17.40
N ASP A 232 33.72 12.50 -16.94
CA ASP A 232 32.38 12.31 -16.34
C ASP A 232 31.32 11.78 -17.35
N GLU A 233 31.70 11.53 -18.60
CA GLU A 233 30.75 11.15 -19.66
C GLU A 233 30.36 9.67 -19.69
N ASP A 234 31.03 8.78 -18.93
CA ASP A 234 30.80 7.31 -19.00
C ASP A 234 30.13 6.71 -17.76
N ASN A 235 29.65 7.52 -16.80
CA ASN A 235 28.92 6.98 -15.64
C ASN A 235 27.42 6.97 -15.92
N PRO A 236 26.78 5.78 -16.11
CA PRO A 236 25.33 5.68 -16.39
C PRO A 236 24.45 6.29 -15.31
N GLU A 237 24.91 6.35 -14.06
CA GLU A 237 24.15 6.94 -12.96
C GLU A 237 24.05 8.47 -13.01
N GLU A 238 25.02 9.16 -13.63
CA GLU A 238 25.01 10.62 -13.77
C GLU A 238 24.08 11.09 -14.89
N GLN A 239 23.76 10.19 -15.84
CA GLN A 239 22.84 10.46 -16.94
C GLN A 239 21.37 10.24 -16.56
N GLU A 240 21.08 9.54 -15.44
CA GLU A 240 19.71 9.29 -15.00
C GLU A 240 19.00 10.60 -14.64
N THR A 241 17.91 10.84 -15.35
CA THR A 241 17.03 12.00 -15.13
C THR A 241 15.85 11.69 -14.22
N THR A 242 15.69 10.42 -13.85
CA THR A 242 14.58 9.91 -13.06
C THR A 242 15.07 9.16 -11.82
N GLU A 243 14.21 9.03 -10.83
CA GLU A 243 14.44 8.25 -9.62
C GLU A 243 13.36 7.19 -9.50
N LEU A 244 13.78 5.95 -9.19
CA LEU A 244 12.87 4.84 -8.92
C LEU A 244 12.45 4.84 -7.46
N TRP A 245 11.16 4.67 -7.21
CA TRP A 245 10.56 4.52 -5.90
C TRP A 245 9.73 3.26 -5.84
N TYR A 246 9.87 2.48 -4.77
CA TYR A 246 9.05 1.32 -4.52
C TYR A 246 7.93 1.64 -3.54
N LYS A 247 6.71 1.24 -3.89
CA LYS A 247 5.57 1.21 -2.98
C LYS A 247 5.59 -0.11 -2.23
N VAL A 248 5.67 -0.04 -0.91
CA VAL A 248 5.96 -1.22 -0.09
C VAL A 248 4.91 -1.43 0.99
N ARG A 249 4.62 -2.70 1.25
CA ARG A 249 3.80 -3.15 2.38
C ARG A 249 4.70 -3.75 3.45
N LEU A 250 4.50 -3.32 4.69
CA LEU A 250 5.34 -3.71 5.82
C LEU A 250 4.56 -4.58 6.80
N SER A 251 5.27 -5.51 7.43
CA SER A 251 4.71 -6.27 8.54
C SER A 251 4.61 -5.38 9.79
N PRO A 252 3.62 -5.60 10.67
CA PRO A 252 3.49 -4.87 11.94
C PRO A 252 4.73 -4.97 12.86
N GLN A 253 5.56 -5.99 12.67
CA GLN A 253 6.82 -6.18 13.41
C GLN A 253 7.89 -5.16 12.99
N ASN A 254 7.85 -4.72 11.73
CA ASN A 254 8.82 -3.79 11.16
C ASN A 254 8.35 -2.34 11.23
N SER A 255 7.04 -2.10 11.16
CA SER A 255 6.49 -0.75 11.15
C SER A 255 5.04 -0.71 11.62
N PRO A 256 4.62 0.29 12.41
CA PRO A 256 3.21 0.58 12.66
C PRO A 256 2.46 1.05 11.41
N ALA A 257 3.16 1.74 10.50
CA ALA A 257 2.61 2.13 9.20
C ALA A 257 2.58 0.91 8.28
N PRO A 258 1.40 0.52 7.77
CA PRO A 258 1.26 -0.69 6.97
C PRO A 258 1.85 -0.56 5.55
N GLU A 259 1.94 0.66 5.02
CA GLU A 259 2.35 0.92 3.65
C GLU A 259 3.03 2.28 3.50
N GLY A 260 3.89 2.42 2.48
CA GLY A 260 4.57 3.66 2.16
C GLY A 260 5.48 3.52 0.95
N TRP A 261 6.30 4.56 0.72
CA TRP A 261 7.25 4.65 -0.38
C TRP A 261 8.68 4.63 0.12
N ILE A 262 9.54 3.86 -0.54
CA ILE A 262 10.98 3.75 -0.27
C ILE A 262 11.76 4.10 -1.53
N PHE A 263 12.85 4.85 -1.35
CA PHE A 263 13.76 5.21 -2.43
C PHE A 263 14.46 3.96 -3.00
N GLY A 264 14.36 3.77 -4.31
CA GLY A 264 14.79 2.54 -4.98
C GLY A 264 16.26 2.20 -4.82
N LYS A 265 17.14 3.21 -4.75
CA LYS A 265 18.59 2.99 -4.54
C LYS A 265 18.92 2.30 -3.21
N GLN A 266 18.00 2.26 -2.24
CA GLN A 266 18.22 1.61 -0.94
C GLN A 266 17.68 0.17 -0.90
N VAL A 267 17.04 -0.27 -1.98
CA VAL A 267 16.30 -1.54 -2.03
C VAL A 267 17.07 -2.58 -2.83
N GLU A 268 17.28 -3.74 -2.23
CA GLU A 268 17.73 -4.94 -2.90
C GLU A 268 16.54 -5.89 -3.10
N LEU A 269 16.34 -6.37 -4.32
CA LEU A 269 15.29 -7.33 -4.64
C LEU A 269 15.69 -8.73 -4.19
N MET A 270 14.87 -9.33 -3.33
CA MET A 270 15.08 -10.67 -2.78
C MET A 270 14.50 -11.73 -3.72
N VAL A 271 15.22 -12.00 -4.80
CA VAL A 271 14.79 -13.02 -5.78
C VAL A 271 14.94 -14.42 -5.17
N PRO A 272 13.90 -15.29 -5.27
CA PRO A 272 13.95 -16.65 -4.78
C PRO A 272 15.13 -17.44 -5.36
N SER A 273 15.77 -18.26 -4.51
CA SER A 273 17.00 -18.98 -4.85
C SER A 273 16.83 -20.00 -5.98
N ASP A 274 15.62 -20.53 -6.17
CA ASP A 274 15.31 -21.50 -7.21
C ASP A 274 15.14 -20.88 -8.62
N ILE A 275 14.97 -19.56 -8.70
CA ILE A 275 14.83 -18.86 -10.00
C ILE A 275 15.94 -17.85 -10.28
N ILE A 276 16.76 -17.46 -9.32
CA ILE A 276 17.78 -16.42 -9.50
C ILE A 276 18.77 -16.73 -10.66
N TYR A 277 19.05 -17.99 -10.90
CA TYR A 277 19.98 -18.44 -11.96
C TYR A 277 19.39 -18.35 -13.36
N TYR A 278 18.08 -18.10 -13.50
CA TYR A 278 17.42 -17.95 -14.79
C TYR A 278 17.46 -16.52 -15.34
N ARG A 279 18.12 -15.60 -14.65
CA ARG A 279 18.44 -14.26 -15.17
C ARG A 279 19.43 -14.39 -16.32
N THR A 280 18.99 -14.27 -17.54
CA THR A 280 19.83 -14.38 -18.76
C THR A 280 20.05 -12.99 -19.37
N GLY A 281 20.80 -12.11 -18.67
CA GLY A 281 21.07 -10.74 -19.13
C GLY A 281 19.86 -9.80 -19.06
N ARG A 282 18.83 -10.16 -18.28
CA ARG A 282 17.61 -9.36 -18.04
C ARG A 282 17.37 -9.19 -16.54
N GLU A 283 16.66 -8.16 -16.17
CA GLU A 283 16.28 -7.91 -14.79
C GLU A 283 14.91 -8.51 -14.48
N PHE A 284 14.79 -9.18 -13.35
CA PHE A 284 13.49 -9.60 -12.84
C PHE A 284 12.82 -8.41 -12.17
N VAL A 285 11.60 -8.13 -12.62
CA VAL A 285 10.80 -6.98 -12.22
C VAL A 285 9.75 -7.40 -11.21
N ALA A 286 9.08 -8.50 -11.48
CA ALA A 286 8.10 -9.10 -10.60
C ALA A 286 8.10 -10.63 -10.78
N TRP A 287 7.71 -11.35 -9.72
CA TRP A 287 7.60 -12.80 -9.77
C TRP A 287 6.51 -13.30 -8.84
N ARG A 288 5.78 -14.30 -9.28
CA ARG A 288 4.73 -14.95 -8.49
C ARG A 288 4.79 -16.45 -8.65
N ARG A 289 4.71 -17.16 -7.53
CA ARG A 289 4.66 -18.61 -7.53
C ARG A 289 3.29 -19.11 -7.99
N ILE A 290 3.28 -20.13 -8.86
CA ILE A 290 2.06 -20.69 -9.43
C ILE A 290 1.53 -21.84 -8.56
N ASP A 291 2.41 -22.61 -7.94
CA ASP A 291 2.05 -23.85 -7.24
C ASP A 291 1.33 -23.64 -5.91
N ASP A 292 1.38 -22.43 -5.36
CA ASP A 292 0.68 -22.11 -4.13
C ASP A 292 -0.81 -21.87 -4.43
N ASP A 293 -1.68 -22.53 -3.70
CA ASP A 293 -3.11 -22.23 -3.67
C ASP A 293 -3.34 -21.00 -2.76
N SER A 294 -2.79 -19.87 -3.20
CA SER A 294 -2.60 -18.64 -2.44
C SER A 294 -3.88 -17.83 -2.18
N ASN A 295 -5.05 -18.49 -2.12
CA ASN A 295 -6.24 -17.89 -1.54
C ASN A 295 -6.47 -18.29 -0.07
N ASP A 296 -5.47 -18.86 0.57
CA ASP A 296 -5.48 -19.07 2.01
C ASP A 296 -4.93 -17.80 2.68
N GLU A 297 -5.76 -16.76 2.78
CA GLU A 297 -5.51 -15.53 3.55
C GLU A 297 -5.26 -15.83 5.06
N THR A 298 -5.37 -17.09 5.46
CA THR A 298 -5.17 -17.56 6.84
C THR A 298 -3.74 -18.00 7.14
N SER A 299 -2.82 -17.98 6.15
CA SER A 299 -1.46 -18.52 6.31
C SER A 299 -0.41 -17.51 6.81
N THR A 300 -0.81 -16.39 7.42
CA THR A 300 0.12 -15.36 7.94
C THR A 300 0.79 -15.72 9.27
N LYS A 301 0.85 -16.97 9.67
CA LYS A 301 1.54 -17.39 10.91
C LYS A 301 2.67 -18.38 10.66
N GLY A 302 3.88 -17.87 10.49
CA GLY A 302 5.12 -18.58 10.88
C GLY A 302 5.50 -19.85 10.12
N LYS A 303 4.77 -20.24 9.05
CA LYS A 303 5.08 -21.44 8.25
C LYS A 303 5.61 -21.14 6.84
N ASP A 304 5.67 -19.87 6.47
CA ASP A 304 5.88 -19.48 5.07
C ASP A 304 7.32 -19.61 4.61
N VAL A 305 8.30 -19.41 5.49
CA VAL A 305 9.72 -19.56 5.16
C VAL A 305 10.07 -20.97 4.66
N ALA A 306 9.40 -21.99 5.20
CA ALA A 306 9.64 -23.37 4.78
C ALA A 306 8.97 -23.74 3.45
N LYS A 307 7.92 -23.01 3.04
CA LYS A 307 7.25 -23.17 1.74
C LYS A 307 8.01 -22.47 0.61
N GLU A 308 8.54 -21.27 0.87
CA GLU A 308 9.33 -20.50 -0.09
C GLU A 308 10.65 -21.19 -0.46
N SER A 309 11.19 -22.04 0.43
CA SER A 309 12.44 -22.78 0.19
C SER A 309 12.31 -23.98 -0.75
N ARG A 310 11.07 -24.37 -1.15
CA ARG A 310 10.87 -25.50 -2.07
C ARG A 310 10.80 -24.99 -3.50
N PRO A 311 11.52 -25.61 -4.45
CA PRO A 311 11.39 -25.27 -5.86
C PRO A 311 9.96 -25.37 -6.35
N GLY A 312 9.56 -24.49 -7.26
CA GLY A 312 8.19 -24.42 -7.78
C GLY A 312 8.09 -23.80 -9.15
N SER A 313 6.87 -23.73 -9.66
CA SER A 313 6.58 -23.07 -10.93
C SER A 313 6.32 -21.58 -10.72
N TRP A 314 6.77 -20.73 -11.65
CA TRP A 314 6.77 -19.28 -11.50
C TRP A 314 6.30 -18.55 -12.75
N VAL A 315 5.60 -17.45 -12.55
CA VAL A 315 5.47 -16.39 -13.55
C VAL A 315 6.45 -15.29 -13.17
N ILE A 316 7.30 -14.92 -14.10
CA ILE A 316 8.34 -13.90 -13.95
C ILE A 316 8.11 -12.84 -15.01
N LEU A 317 8.16 -11.58 -14.61
CA LEU A 317 8.17 -10.45 -15.52
C LEU A 317 9.58 -9.90 -15.59
N GLU A 318 10.10 -9.80 -16.81
CA GLU A 318 11.48 -9.41 -17.08
C GLU A 318 11.54 -8.08 -17.82
N ARG A 319 12.62 -7.34 -17.60
CA ARG A 319 12.98 -6.16 -18.36
C ARG A 319 14.39 -6.30 -18.93
N SER A 320 14.60 -5.82 -20.14
CA SER A 320 15.92 -5.68 -20.73
C SER A 320 16.72 -4.64 -19.97
N SER A 321 17.99 -4.96 -19.66
CA SER A 321 18.93 -3.96 -19.16
C SER A 321 19.21 -2.96 -20.27
N SER A 322 18.84 -1.72 -20.09
CA SER A 322 19.15 -0.62 -21.01
C SER A 322 20.37 0.16 -20.51
N LYS A 323 21.18 0.64 -21.44
CA LYS A 323 22.22 1.63 -21.14
C LYS A 323 21.71 3.07 -21.26
N GLU A 324 20.49 3.23 -21.81
CA GLU A 324 19.86 4.54 -21.95
C GLU A 324 19.20 4.95 -20.65
N PRO A 325 19.19 6.26 -20.34
CA PRO A 325 18.50 6.78 -19.16
C PRO A 325 17.02 6.42 -19.18
N HIS A 326 16.51 6.01 -18.02
CA HIS A 326 15.10 5.64 -17.88
C HIS A 326 14.16 6.83 -18.01
N GLN A 327 13.02 6.61 -18.65
CA GLN A 327 11.97 7.61 -18.84
C GLN A 327 10.82 7.44 -17.83
N LEU A 328 10.03 8.51 -17.64
CA LEU A 328 8.92 8.52 -16.70
C LEU A 328 7.79 7.56 -17.11
N ASP A 329 7.56 7.42 -18.41
CA ASP A 329 6.42 6.69 -18.98
C ASP A 329 6.84 5.34 -19.61
N GLU A 330 8.04 4.85 -19.29
CA GLU A 330 8.49 3.56 -19.82
C GLU A 330 7.63 2.40 -19.27
N PRO A 331 7.45 1.31 -20.05
CA PRO A 331 6.82 0.09 -19.57
C PRO A 331 7.54 -0.49 -18.35
N ASP A 332 6.79 -1.09 -17.43
CA ASP A 332 7.37 -1.71 -16.25
C ASP A 332 8.23 -2.93 -16.62
N PHE A 333 7.82 -3.69 -17.64
CA PHE A 333 8.52 -4.87 -18.13
C PHE A 333 8.26 -5.06 -19.63
N ASP A 334 9.13 -5.82 -20.29
CA ASP A 334 9.05 -6.07 -21.73
C ASP A 334 8.91 -7.55 -22.09
N ARG A 335 8.91 -8.47 -21.10
CA ARG A 335 8.78 -9.91 -21.36
C ARG A 335 8.12 -10.65 -20.19
N ILE A 336 7.34 -11.66 -20.55
CA ILE A 336 6.80 -12.68 -19.63
C ILE A 336 7.64 -13.95 -19.77
N TYR A 337 8.09 -14.48 -18.64
CA TYR A 337 8.77 -15.75 -18.57
C TYR A 337 8.06 -16.66 -17.57
N VAL A 338 7.57 -17.81 -18.03
CA VAL A 338 6.92 -18.80 -17.15
C VAL A 338 7.82 -20.04 -17.07
N LEU A 339 8.25 -20.32 -15.86
CA LEU A 339 8.98 -21.53 -15.51
C LEU A 339 8.01 -22.55 -14.91
N GLY A 340 7.96 -23.74 -15.51
CA GLY A 340 7.35 -24.91 -14.90
C GLY A 340 8.40 -25.69 -14.11
N TYR A 341 7.99 -26.35 -13.03
CA TYR A 341 8.85 -27.22 -12.25
C TYR A 341 8.39 -28.68 -12.37
N GLU A 342 9.29 -29.55 -12.80
CA GLU A 342 9.06 -31.00 -12.86
C GLU A 342 9.56 -31.65 -11.57
N LYS A 343 8.64 -32.23 -10.81
CA LYS A 343 8.95 -32.78 -9.47
C LYS A 343 9.76 -34.06 -9.53
N HIS A 344 9.62 -34.84 -10.62
CA HIS A 344 10.33 -36.11 -10.77
C HIS A 344 11.81 -35.87 -11.07
N ASP A 345 12.08 -35.01 -12.01
CA ASP A 345 13.45 -34.70 -12.46
C ASP A 345 14.08 -33.58 -11.61
N GLN A 346 13.30 -32.93 -10.75
CA GLN A 346 13.71 -31.80 -9.90
C GLN A 346 14.32 -30.64 -10.69
N GLU A 347 13.81 -30.40 -11.89
CA GLU A 347 14.30 -29.38 -12.80
C GLU A 347 13.20 -28.41 -13.23
N HIS A 348 13.62 -27.16 -13.50
CA HIS A 348 12.77 -26.18 -14.13
C HIS A 348 12.86 -26.29 -15.66
N TYR A 349 11.75 -26.03 -16.33
CA TYR A 349 11.68 -25.92 -17.77
C TYR A 349 10.91 -24.67 -18.19
N THR A 350 11.20 -24.17 -19.38
CA THR A 350 10.46 -23.05 -19.97
C THR A 350 9.06 -23.51 -20.40
N ALA A 351 8.04 -23.12 -19.64
CA ALA A 351 6.65 -23.35 -19.99
C ALA A 351 6.13 -22.34 -21.01
N TYR A 352 6.60 -21.09 -20.93
CA TYR A 352 6.25 -20.01 -21.85
C TYR A 352 7.28 -18.89 -21.80
N ARG A 353 7.50 -18.25 -22.93
CA ARG A 353 8.23 -16.99 -23.06
C ARG A 353 7.53 -16.13 -24.12
N SER A 354 7.12 -14.92 -23.72
CA SER A 354 6.46 -14.01 -24.65
C SER A 354 7.45 -13.42 -25.67
N PRO A 355 6.99 -12.91 -26.81
CA PRO A 355 7.72 -11.88 -27.54
C PRO A 355 7.87 -10.64 -26.68
N ASP A 356 8.60 -9.64 -27.17
CA ASP A 356 8.70 -8.35 -26.50
C ASP A 356 7.33 -7.65 -26.50
N ILE A 357 6.98 -7.06 -25.37
CA ILE A 357 5.69 -6.40 -25.11
C ILE A 357 5.92 -5.13 -24.29
N GLU A 358 4.98 -4.20 -24.35
CA GLU A 358 4.91 -3.09 -23.40
C GLU A 358 3.97 -3.46 -22.24
N GLY A 359 4.57 -3.93 -21.14
CA GLY A 359 3.84 -4.47 -19.99
C GLY A 359 3.84 -3.56 -18.77
N TYR A 360 2.74 -3.60 -18.02
CA TYR A 360 2.52 -2.80 -16.81
C TYR A 360 1.98 -3.66 -15.67
N LEU A 361 2.41 -3.37 -14.46
CA LEU A 361 1.92 -4.03 -13.24
C LEU A 361 0.45 -3.66 -12.94
N PRO A 362 -0.25 -4.45 -12.12
CA PRO A 362 0.25 -5.58 -11.33
C PRO A 362 0.15 -6.92 -12.05
N LEU A 363 1.05 -7.86 -11.72
CA LEU A 363 0.90 -9.29 -12.00
C LEU A 363 -0.07 -9.88 -10.99
N ARG A 364 -1.14 -10.51 -11.45
CA ARG A 364 -2.13 -11.20 -10.62
C ARG A 364 -2.26 -12.65 -11.02
N ILE A 365 -2.33 -13.56 -10.04
CA ILE A 365 -2.64 -14.98 -10.28
C ILE A 365 -3.99 -15.26 -9.66
N GLU A 366 -4.89 -15.89 -10.43
CA GLU A 366 -6.24 -16.24 -10.02
C GLU A 366 -6.51 -17.72 -10.30
N GLY A 367 -7.53 -18.27 -9.64
CA GLY A 367 -7.93 -19.67 -9.80
C GLY A 367 -7.22 -20.62 -8.85
N ARG A 368 -7.59 -21.90 -8.89
CA ARG A 368 -7.07 -22.96 -8.03
C ARG A 368 -6.75 -24.22 -8.83
N GLY A 369 -5.83 -25.03 -8.32
CA GLY A 369 -5.49 -26.33 -8.92
C GLY A 369 -5.00 -26.19 -10.37
N SER A 370 -5.69 -26.87 -11.30
CA SER A 370 -5.37 -26.88 -12.74
C SER A 370 -5.93 -25.70 -13.52
N ASP A 371 -6.85 -24.93 -12.94
CA ASP A 371 -7.56 -23.84 -13.63
C ASP A 371 -7.05 -22.45 -13.21
N LYS A 372 -5.74 -22.32 -13.13
CA LYS A 372 -5.09 -21.04 -12.81
C LYS A 372 -4.95 -20.16 -14.04
N THR A 373 -5.04 -18.88 -13.80
CA THR A 373 -4.79 -17.83 -14.79
C THR A 373 -3.89 -16.78 -14.17
N PHE A 374 -3.12 -16.09 -15.01
CA PHE A 374 -2.51 -14.86 -14.58
C PHE A 374 -2.91 -13.70 -15.49
N SER A 375 -2.94 -12.52 -14.95
CA SER A 375 -3.26 -11.30 -15.67
C SER A 375 -2.22 -10.21 -15.42
N ILE A 376 -1.98 -9.44 -16.46
CA ILE A 376 -1.11 -8.27 -16.49
C ILE A 376 -1.79 -7.21 -17.34
N ARG A 377 -1.29 -5.99 -17.32
CA ARG A 377 -1.71 -4.96 -18.26
C ARG A 377 -0.70 -4.85 -19.38
N ILE A 378 -1.16 -4.77 -20.62
CA ILE A 378 -0.30 -4.57 -21.82
C ILE A 378 -0.85 -3.41 -22.64
N LYS A 379 0.07 -2.69 -23.28
CA LYS A 379 -0.28 -1.68 -24.27
C LYS A 379 -0.41 -2.35 -25.62
N ASP A 380 -1.53 -2.13 -26.28
CA ASP A 380 -1.81 -2.66 -27.61
C ASP A 380 -1.27 -1.73 -28.72
N ASP A 381 -1.35 -2.18 -29.97
CA ASP A 381 -0.89 -1.43 -31.14
C ASP A 381 -1.60 -0.07 -31.31
N SER A 382 -2.75 0.13 -30.68
CA SER A 382 -3.47 1.40 -30.64
C SER A 382 -2.98 2.37 -29.55
N GLY A 383 -2.03 1.92 -28.71
CA GLY A 383 -1.52 2.67 -27.57
C GLY A 383 -2.39 2.58 -26.31
N LYS A 384 -3.44 1.74 -26.33
CA LYS A 384 -4.34 1.56 -25.19
C LYS A 384 -3.83 0.46 -24.25
N ILE A 385 -3.80 0.75 -22.94
CA ILE A 385 -3.45 -0.24 -21.93
C ILE A 385 -4.71 -1.05 -21.58
N THR A 386 -4.62 -2.39 -21.75
CA THR A 386 -5.71 -3.35 -21.52
C THR A 386 -5.23 -4.51 -20.67
N ASP A 387 -6.17 -5.15 -19.94
CA ASP A 387 -5.86 -6.36 -19.19
C ASP A 387 -5.71 -7.56 -20.14
N ALA A 388 -4.57 -8.22 -20.06
CA ALA A 388 -4.27 -9.45 -20.78
C ALA A 388 -4.30 -10.64 -19.81
N LYS A 389 -5.20 -11.59 -20.07
CA LYS A 389 -5.38 -12.78 -19.25
C LYS A 389 -4.83 -14.02 -19.94
N TYR A 390 -3.89 -14.69 -19.27
CA TYR A 390 -3.23 -15.91 -19.72
C TYR A 390 -3.77 -17.09 -18.93
N SER A 391 -4.00 -18.22 -19.60
CA SER A 391 -4.46 -19.45 -18.95
C SER A 391 -3.31 -20.42 -18.76
N LEU A 392 -3.16 -20.92 -17.53
CA LEU A 392 -2.23 -21.99 -17.18
C LEU A 392 -2.97 -23.34 -17.29
N TYR A 393 -2.39 -24.33 -17.95
CA TYR A 393 -2.96 -25.66 -18.06
C TYR A 393 -1.86 -26.72 -18.14
N ARG A 394 -2.21 -27.99 -17.87
CA ARG A 394 -1.31 -29.10 -18.10
C ARG A 394 -1.70 -29.81 -19.39
N ASP A 395 -0.70 -30.13 -20.22
CA ASP A 395 -0.90 -30.95 -21.40
C ASP A 395 -1.11 -32.45 -21.04
N ASP A 396 -1.35 -33.30 -22.05
CA ASP A 396 -1.57 -34.75 -21.88
C ASP A 396 -0.42 -35.48 -21.19
N ARG A 397 0.76 -34.85 -21.12
CA ARG A 397 1.96 -35.37 -20.45
C ARG A 397 2.11 -34.81 -19.03
N GLY A 398 1.16 -34.02 -18.57
CA GLY A 398 1.22 -33.35 -17.26
C GLY A 398 2.12 -32.10 -17.21
N VAL A 399 2.72 -31.71 -18.36
CA VAL A 399 3.62 -30.56 -18.46
C VAL A 399 2.82 -29.27 -18.49
N MET A 400 3.22 -28.28 -17.67
CA MET A 400 2.58 -26.97 -17.64
C MET A 400 2.78 -26.22 -18.97
N ARG A 401 1.72 -25.62 -19.45
CA ARG A 401 1.65 -24.78 -20.65
C ARG A 401 0.88 -23.51 -20.35
N VAL A 402 1.08 -22.51 -21.20
CA VAL A 402 0.41 -21.23 -21.13
C VAL A 402 -0.32 -20.99 -22.46
N ALA A 403 -1.57 -20.61 -22.38
CA ALA A 403 -2.33 -20.10 -23.52
C ALA A 403 -2.42 -18.58 -23.39
N ALA A 404 -1.94 -17.87 -24.41
CA ALA A 404 -2.03 -16.42 -24.51
C ALA A 404 -3.47 -15.95 -24.75
N PRO A 405 -3.78 -14.66 -24.55
CA PRO A 405 -5.09 -14.11 -24.86
C PRO A 405 -5.51 -14.43 -26.30
N GLY A 406 -6.71 -15.00 -26.48
CA GLY A 406 -7.23 -15.42 -27.79
C GLY A 406 -6.74 -16.78 -28.29
N GLU A 407 -5.84 -17.47 -27.60
CA GLU A 407 -5.43 -18.84 -27.92
C GLU A 407 -6.37 -19.87 -27.30
N VAL A 408 -6.72 -20.92 -28.03
CA VAL A 408 -7.52 -22.03 -27.52
C VAL A 408 -6.60 -23.04 -26.85
N LYS A 409 -6.91 -23.46 -25.62
CA LYS A 409 -6.18 -24.51 -24.89
C LYS A 409 -6.02 -25.76 -25.76
N GLY A 410 -4.79 -26.22 -25.95
CA GLY A 410 -4.49 -27.48 -26.66
C GLY A 410 -4.30 -27.40 -28.18
N LYS A 411 -4.52 -26.25 -28.85
CA LYS A 411 -4.15 -26.10 -30.28
C LYS A 411 -2.67 -25.72 -30.41
N ARG A 412 -1.84 -26.64 -30.92
CA ARG A 412 -0.49 -26.29 -31.35
C ARG A 412 -0.59 -25.26 -32.48
N ARG A 413 0.11 -24.12 -32.35
CA ARG A 413 0.49 -23.33 -33.56
C ARG A 413 1.35 -24.22 -34.46
N ARG A 414 0.90 -24.49 -35.66
CA ARG A 414 1.69 -25.13 -36.70
C ARG A 414 2.70 -24.14 -37.28
#